data_e760dd8a25d7b502de435e899e52f289
#
_entry.id   e760dd8a25d7b502de435e899e52f289
#
_cell.length_a   1.000
_cell.length_b   1.000
_cell.length_c   1.000
_cell.angle_alpha   90.00
_cell.angle_beta   90.00
_cell.angle_gamma   90.00
#
_symmetry.space_group_name_H-M   'P 1'
#
loop_
_entity.id
_entity.type
_entity.pdbx_description
1 polymer ?
#
loop_
_entity_poly.entity_id
_entity_poly.type
_entity_poly.pdbx_seq_one_letter_code
_entity_poly.pdbx_strand_id
1 'polypeptide(L)'
;AFNEADPSLTNEEFLAQKTRVLEITKETRTANAIGDFNGALEDMPHYCVTIGINEISHAGKIRLGCFRNWHRAVVRRAAYGEATSDFPVSLLTSHPDINLKITEFVAALD
;
A
#
# COMPACT_ATOMS: atom_id res chain seq x y z
N ALA A 1 6.29 0.03 -2.14
CA ALA A 1 5.98 -1.21 -2.88
C ALA A 1 4.64 -1.08 -3.58
N PHE A 2 4.52 -1.68 -4.74
CA PHE A 2 3.31 -1.60 -5.56
C PHE A 2 2.44 -2.84 -5.37
N ASN A 3 2.05 -3.13 -4.15
CA ASN A 3 1.11 -4.23 -3.84
C ASN A 3 -0.33 -3.70 -3.90
N GLU A 4 -0.79 -3.41 -5.11
CA GLU A 4 -2.13 -2.87 -5.33
C GLU A 4 -3.22 -3.89 -5.05
N ALA A 5 -4.43 -3.40 -4.74
CA ALA A 5 -5.57 -4.24 -4.45
C ALA A 5 -5.89 -5.21 -5.60
N ASP A 6 -6.21 -6.44 -5.25
CA ASP A 6 -6.69 -7.45 -6.19
C ASP A 6 -7.85 -8.23 -5.56
N PRO A 7 -9.09 -7.78 -5.74
CA PRO A 7 -10.24 -8.41 -5.12
C PRO A 7 -10.54 -9.81 -5.66
N SER A 8 -9.88 -10.24 -6.73
CA SER A 8 -10.01 -11.61 -7.24
C SER A 8 -9.27 -12.64 -6.39
N LEU A 9 -8.34 -12.19 -5.52
CA LEU A 9 -7.56 -13.03 -4.64
C LEU A 9 -8.18 -13.10 -3.24
N THR A 10 -8.10 -14.27 -2.60
CA THR A 10 -8.39 -14.36 -1.16
C THR A 10 -7.31 -13.64 -0.36
N ASN A 11 -7.56 -13.39 0.93
CA ASN A 11 -6.58 -12.77 1.81
C ASN A 11 -5.29 -13.61 1.87
N GLU A 12 -5.42 -14.93 1.97
CA GLU A 12 -4.30 -15.86 2.02
C GLU A 12 -3.50 -15.85 0.71
N GLU A 13 -4.18 -15.86 -0.42
CA GLU A 13 -3.53 -15.79 -1.73
C GLU A 13 -2.79 -14.47 -1.91
N PHE A 14 -3.39 -13.35 -1.48
CA PHE A 14 -2.76 -12.04 -1.55
C PHE A 14 -1.49 -12.01 -0.69
N LEU A 15 -1.57 -12.46 0.57
CA LEU A 15 -0.44 -12.51 1.50
C LEU A 15 0.68 -13.45 1.04
N ALA A 16 0.39 -14.40 0.17
CA ALA A 16 1.39 -15.30 -0.38
C ALA A 16 2.17 -14.73 -1.56
N GLN A 17 1.79 -13.56 -2.07
CA GLN A 17 2.46 -12.94 -3.21
C GLN A 17 3.87 -12.48 -2.85
N LYS A 18 4.84 -13.05 -3.57
CA LYS A 18 6.26 -12.74 -3.39
C LYS A 18 6.73 -11.58 -4.26
N THR A 19 7.98 -11.19 -4.08
CA THR A 19 8.66 -10.23 -4.97
C THR A 19 8.49 -10.67 -6.42
N ARG A 20 8.06 -9.77 -7.28
CA ARG A 20 7.67 -10.11 -8.65
C ARG A 20 7.69 -8.88 -9.56
N VAL A 21 7.69 -9.15 -10.87
CA VAL A 21 7.40 -8.15 -11.89
C VAL A 21 5.87 -8.05 -12.00
N LEU A 22 5.36 -6.82 -12.02
CA LEU A 22 3.94 -6.59 -12.26
C LEU A 22 3.71 -5.36 -13.15
N GLU A 23 2.55 -5.31 -13.78
CA GLU A 23 2.09 -4.14 -14.50
C GLU A 23 1.53 -3.12 -13.51
N ILE A 24 1.95 -1.86 -13.65
CA ILE A 24 1.49 -0.78 -12.78
C ILE A 24 0.16 -0.25 -13.31
N THR A 25 -0.84 -0.08 -12.46
CA THR A 25 -2.13 0.46 -12.87
C THR A 25 -1.99 1.89 -13.39
N LYS A 26 -2.95 2.29 -14.23
CA LYS A 26 -2.98 3.65 -14.78
C LYS A 26 -3.11 4.69 -13.66
N GLU A 27 -3.87 4.39 -12.63
CA GLU A 27 -4.08 5.28 -11.48
C GLU A 27 -2.77 5.54 -10.74
N THR A 28 -2.01 4.51 -10.45
CA THR A 28 -0.70 4.63 -9.79
C THR A 28 0.29 5.35 -10.67
N ARG A 29 0.32 5.03 -11.97
CA ARG A 29 1.19 5.72 -12.94
C ARG A 29 0.86 7.20 -13.01
N THR A 30 -0.41 7.56 -13.05
CA THR A 30 -0.85 8.95 -13.09
C THR A 30 -0.41 9.71 -11.84
N ALA A 31 -0.62 9.15 -10.66
CA ALA A 31 -0.22 9.79 -9.41
C ALA A 31 1.29 10.04 -9.34
N ASN A 32 2.09 9.06 -9.74
CA ASN A 32 3.54 9.19 -9.75
C ASN A 32 4.03 10.15 -10.85
N ALA A 33 3.39 10.16 -12.01
CA ALA A 33 3.73 11.10 -13.09
C ALA A 33 3.51 12.55 -12.65
N ILE A 34 2.44 12.85 -11.95
CA ILE A 34 2.18 14.19 -11.40
C ILE A 34 3.27 14.59 -10.41
N GLY A 35 3.68 13.67 -9.52
CA GLY A 35 4.67 13.96 -8.49
C GLY A 35 6.11 14.06 -9.02
N ASP A 36 6.50 13.13 -9.89
CA ASP A 36 7.91 12.92 -10.23
C ASP A 36 8.27 13.24 -11.68
N PHE A 37 7.30 13.28 -12.60
CA PHE A 37 7.52 13.45 -14.04
C PHE A 37 6.83 14.69 -14.61
N ASN A 38 6.53 15.68 -13.77
CA ASN A 38 5.85 16.93 -14.20
C ASN A 38 4.56 16.69 -14.99
N GLY A 39 3.82 15.63 -14.67
CA GLY A 39 2.58 15.26 -15.34
C GLY A 39 2.76 14.46 -16.62
N ALA A 40 3.97 14.14 -17.02
CA ALA A 40 4.26 13.36 -18.24
C ALA A 40 4.01 11.86 -18.00
N LEU A 41 2.76 11.44 -18.16
CA LEU A 41 2.35 10.05 -17.94
C LEU A 41 3.13 9.05 -18.82
N GLU A 42 3.46 9.44 -20.04
CA GLU A 42 4.21 8.62 -20.99
C GLU A 42 5.64 8.29 -20.52
N ASP A 43 6.19 9.09 -19.61
CA ASP A 43 7.53 8.85 -19.06
C ASP A 43 7.49 7.86 -17.89
N MET A 44 6.31 7.59 -17.33
CA MET A 44 6.17 6.64 -16.24
C MET A 44 6.20 5.21 -16.78
N PRO A 45 7.08 4.34 -16.28
CA PRO A 45 7.14 2.93 -16.71
C PRO A 45 5.79 2.21 -16.54
N HIS A 46 5.56 1.22 -17.41
CA HIS A 46 4.37 0.37 -17.34
C HIS A 46 4.52 -0.79 -16.36
N TYR A 47 5.74 -1.21 -16.10
CA TYR A 47 6.05 -2.37 -15.26
C TYR A 47 7.02 -1.99 -14.16
N CYS A 48 6.98 -2.74 -13.06
CA CYS A 48 7.95 -2.61 -11.99
C CYS A 48 8.31 -3.98 -11.41
N VAL A 49 9.44 -4.03 -10.71
CA VAL A 49 9.75 -5.11 -9.78
C VAL A 49 9.38 -4.61 -8.39
N THR A 50 8.51 -5.29 -7.70
CA THR A 50 8.10 -4.90 -6.34
C THR A 50 8.38 -6.00 -5.35
N ILE A 51 8.80 -5.60 -4.13
CA ILE A 51 8.79 -6.53 -3.01
C ILE A 51 7.36 -6.99 -2.75
N GLY A 52 7.18 -8.30 -2.53
CA GLY A 52 5.87 -8.87 -2.28
C GLY A 52 5.39 -8.63 -0.86
N ILE A 53 4.08 -8.66 -0.69
CA ILE A 53 3.49 -8.55 0.65
C ILE A 53 3.85 -9.76 1.53
N ASN A 54 4.18 -10.90 0.92
CA ASN A 54 4.67 -12.08 1.64
C ASN A 54 5.94 -11.74 2.42
N GLU A 55 6.96 -11.17 1.75
CA GLU A 55 8.21 -10.80 2.41
C GLU A 55 8.00 -9.70 3.44
N ILE A 56 7.15 -8.73 3.15
CA ILE A 56 6.82 -7.66 4.10
C ILE A 56 6.18 -8.25 5.36
N SER A 57 5.21 -9.15 5.21
CA SER A 57 4.49 -9.75 6.34
C SER A 57 5.37 -10.64 7.22
N HIS A 58 6.47 -11.16 6.66
CA HIS A 58 7.44 -11.98 7.40
C HIS A 58 8.59 -11.18 8.01
N ALA A 59 8.64 -9.86 7.80
CA ALA A 59 9.64 -9.02 8.43
C ALA A 59 9.47 -9.06 9.97
N GLY A 60 10.58 -9.03 10.70
CA GLY A 60 10.52 -9.01 12.16
C GLY A 60 9.83 -7.78 12.72
N LYS A 61 9.99 -6.65 12.05
CA LYS A 61 9.39 -5.37 12.43
C LYS A 61 8.88 -4.65 11.21
N ILE A 62 7.68 -4.06 11.30
CA ILE A 62 7.10 -3.22 10.26
C ILE A 62 6.92 -1.82 10.81
N ARG A 63 7.39 -0.82 10.08
CA ARG A 63 7.21 0.59 10.39
C ARG A 63 6.58 1.26 9.17
N LEU A 64 5.30 1.57 9.28
CA LEU A 64 4.50 2.13 8.19
C LEU A 64 4.36 3.64 8.40
N GLY A 65 4.76 4.42 7.40
CA GLY A 65 4.65 5.88 7.44
C GLY A 65 3.49 6.39 6.58
N CYS A 66 2.61 7.19 7.15
CA CYS A 66 1.48 7.82 6.45
C CYS A 66 1.43 9.30 6.82
N PHE A 67 2.12 10.15 6.05
CA PHE A 67 2.34 11.55 6.39
C PHE A 67 1.59 12.53 5.48
N ARG A 68 0.97 12.06 4.40
CA ARG A 68 0.25 12.92 3.46
C ARG A 68 -1.19 13.11 3.90
N ASN A 69 -1.76 14.28 3.60
CA ASN A 69 -3.11 14.63 4.03
C ASN A 69 -4.18 13.63 3.54
N TRP A 70 -4.02 13.09 2.35
CA TRP A 70 -4.96 12.10 1.81
C TRP A 70 -4.90 10.74 2.51
N HIS A 71 -3.93 10.51 3.40
CA HIS A 71 -3.83 9.27 4.16
C HIS A 71 -4.83 9.16 5.31
N ARG A 72 -5.57 10.23 5.64
CA ARG A 72 -6.54 10.21 6.77
C ARG A 72 -7.53 9.04 6.65
N ALA A 73 -8.22 8.93 5.51
CA ALA A 73 -9.18 7.85 5.28
C ALA A 73 -8.50 6.47 5.25
N VAL A 74 -7.31 6.39 4.65
CA VAL A 74 -6.50 5.17 4.60
C VAL A 74 -6.17 4.69 6.00
N VAL A 75 -5.68 5.59 6.86
CA VAL A 75 -5.32 5.25 8.25
C VAL A 75 -6.52 4.78 9.04
N ARG A 76 -7.65 5.46 8.93
CA ARG A 76 -8.89 5.04 9.61
C ARG A 76 -9.32 3.64 9.18
N ARG A 77 -9.31 3.38 7.89
CA ARG A 77 -9.68 2.07 7.36
C ARG A 77 -8.71 0.98 7.82
N ALA A 78 -7.41 1.28 7.84
CA ALA A 78 -6.41 0.34 8.32
C ALA A 78 -6.55 0.03 9.82
N ALA A 79 -6.90 1.03 10.63
CA ALA A 79 -7.00 0.88 12.08
C ALA A 79 -8.30 0.21 12.53
N TYR A 80 -9.41 0.49 11.85
CA TYR A 80 -10.76 0.09 12.31
C TYR A 80 -11.52 -0.79 11.33
N GLY A 81 -11.06 -0.92 10.10
CA GLY A 81 -11.70 -1.75 9.08
C GLY A 81 -11.31 -3.21 9.17
N GLU A 82 -12.01 -4.03 8.40
CA GLU A 82 -11.68 -5.44 8.28
C GLU A 82 -10.47 -5.66 7.38
N ALA A 83 -9.70 -6.71 7.65
CA ALA A 83 -8.60 -7.12 6.80
C ALA A 83 -9.14 -7.70 5.49
N THR A 84 -8.72 -7.12 4.35
CA THR A 84 -9.21 -7.53 3.04
C THR A 84 -8.18 -7.26 1.94
N SER A 85 -8.16 -8.11 0.92
CA SER A 85 -7.36 -7.93 -0.29
C SER A 85 -7.78 -6.71 -1.13
N ASP A 86 -8.99 -6.18 -0.92
CA ASP A 86 -9.43 -4.90 -1.48
C ASP A 86 -8.65 -3.71 -0.92
N PHE A 87 -8.08 -3.87 0.25
CA PHE A 87 -7.31 -2.84 0.93
C PHE A 87 -6.07 -3.49 1.55
N PRO A 88 -5.02 -3.71 0.75
CA PRO A 88 -3.90 -4.59 1.12
C PRO A 88 -3.19 -4.26 2.42
N VAL A 89 -3.04 -2.99 2.78
CA VAL A 89 -2.38 -2.62 4.03
C VAL A 89 -3.11 -3.16 5.26
N SER A 90 -4.42 -3.39 5.15
CA SER A 90 -5.22 -3.97 6.24
C SER A 90 -4.79 -5.39 6.60
N LEU A 91 -4.17 -6.11 5.66
CA LEU A 91 -3.68 -7.48 5.89
C LEU A 91 -2.44 -7.52 6.79
N LEU A 92 -1.78 -6.38 6.98
CA LEU A 92 -0.60 -6.27 7.84
C LEU A 92 -0.94 -5.94 9.30
N THR A 93 -2.18 -5.58 9.60
CA THR A 93 -2.57 -5.10 10.94
C THR A 93 -2.45 -6.17 12.03
N SER A 94 -2.47 -7.45 11.67
CA SER A 94 -2.27 -8.57 12.59
C SER A 94 -0.80 -8.89 12.86
N HIS A 95 0.14 -8.20 12.24
CA HIS A 95 1.57 -8.43 12.45
C HIS A 95 1.93 -8.14 13.92
N PRO A 96 2.77 -9.00 14.57
CA PRO A 96 3.07 -8.88 16.00
C PRO A 96 3.89 -7.64 16.38
N ASP A 97 4.60 -7.02 15.44
CA ASP A 97 5.41 -5.84 15.71
C ASP A 97 5.27 -4.82 14.56
N ILE A 98 4.08 -4.26 14.42
CA ILE A 98 3.80 -3.22 13.43
C ILE A 98 3.51 -1.89 14.15
N ASN A 99 4.15 -0.82 13.66
CA ASN A 99 3.90 0.55 14.10
C ASN A 99 3.46 1.40 12.94
N LEU A 100 2.47 2.24 13.19
CA LEU A 100 2.00 3.25 12.25
C LEU A 100 2.51 4.62 12.71
N LYS A 101 3.31 5.26 11.87
CA LYS A 101 3.80 6.63 12.08
C LYS A 101 2.97 7.58 11.24
N ILE A 102 2.31 8.53 11.89
CA ILE A 102 1.40 9.47 11.24
C ILE A 102 1.61 10.88 11.77
N THR A 103 1.18 11.87 10.99
CA THR A 103 1.12 13.26 11.46
C THR A 103 -0.14 13.47 12.31
N GLU A 104 -0.14 14.53 13.10
CA GLU A 104 -1.31 14.93 13.87
C GLU A 104 -2.53 15.16 12.95
N PHE A 105 -2.33 15.79 11.79
CA PHE A 105 -3.40 16.01 10.82
C PHE A 105 -4.00 14.69 10.33
N VAL A 106 -3.15 13.70 10.01
CA VAL A 106 -3.61 12.38 9.54
C VAL A 106 -4.37 11.64 10.63
N ALA A 107 -4.01 11.85 11.90
CA ALA A 107 -4.68 11.22 13.04
C ALA A 107 -6.04 11.84 13.38
N ALA A 108 -6.31 13.04 12.92
CA ALA A 108 -7.55 13.77 13.27
C ALA A 108 -8.81 13.03 12.82
N LEU A 109 -9.83 13.02 13.65
CA LEU A 109 -11.10 12.32 13.41
C LEU A 109 -12.15 13.16 12.67
N ASP A 110 -11.97 14.42 12.64
CA ASP A 110 -12.89 15.40 12.06
C ASP A 110 -12.51 15.83 10.63
#